data_f94e5d6b9ae2dc9ffa5efd5702bcbcda
#
_entry.id   f94e5d6b9ae2dc9ffa5efd5702bcbcda
#
_cell.length_a   1.000
_cell.length_b   1.000
_cell.length_c   1.000
_cell.angle_alpha   90.00
_cell.angle_beta   90.00
_cell.angle_gamma   90.00
#
_symmetry.space_group_name_H-M   'P 1'
#
loop_
_entity.id
_entity.type
_entity.pdbx_description
1 polymer ?
#
loop_
_entity_poly.entity_id
_entity_poly.type
_entity_poly.pdbx_seq_one_letter_code
_entity_poly.pdbx_strand_id
1 'polypeptide(L)'
;MANLAYRQHPDHDLKGWPPGIKYIVGNEGCERFSYYGMNAILYIYCVSLYASESLDPIASADMATSTVHLFKTGVYAFPMIGAIVADRLLGKYKTILWFSWVYCLGHLVLSLTEGSFLGLGIGLALIAMGAGGIKPTVSANVGDQFGRSNWNL
;
A
#
# COMPACT_ATOMS: atom_id res chain seq x y z
N MET A 1 18.47 28.02 5.30
CA MET A 1 17.79 26.79 4.77
C MET A 1 18.76 25.64 4.99
N ALA A 2 18.43 24.67 5.87
CA ALA A 2 19.30 23.53 6.11
C ALA A 2 19.39 22.72 4.82
N ASN A 3 20.63 22.42 4.42
CA ASN A 3 20.92 21.60 3.25
C ASN A 3 20.31 20.22 3.48
N LEU A 4 19.18 19.91 2.83
CA LEU A 4 18.49 18.61 2.87
C LEU A 4 19.25 17.60 2.00
N ALA A 5 20.55 17.42 2.26
CA ALA A 5 21.32 16.38 1.62
C ALA A 5 20.75 15.02 2.04
N TYR A 6 20.51 14.14 1.07
CA TYR A 6 20.13 12.74 1.33
C TYR A 6 21.17 12.11 2.27
N ARG A 7 20.70 11.61 3.43
CA ARG A 7 21.55 10.93 4.40
C ARG A 7 21.22 9.44 4.39
N GLN A 8 22.23 8.61 4.33
CA GLN A 8 22.09 7.15 4.39
C GLN A 8 21.95 6.64 5.83
N HIS A 9 22.31 7.45 6.82
CA HIS A 9 22.30 7.10 8.23
C HIS A 9 21.59 8.19 9.04
N PRO A 10 20.99 7.84 10.21
CA PRO A 10 20.36 8.81 11.09
C PRO A 10 21.36 9.82 11.62
N ASP A 11 20.87 11.01 11.94
CA ASP A 11 21.66 12.02 12.63
C ASP A 11 21.69 11.71 14.13
N HIS A 12 22.84 11.25 14.62
CA HIS A 12 23.00 10.85 16.00
C HIS A 12 23.03 12.04 16.99
N ASP A 13 23.23 13.27 16.50
CA ASP A 13 23.27 14.49 17.32
C ASP A 13 21.91 15.19 17.36
N LEU A 14 20.95 14.77 16.56
CA LEU A 14 19.61 15.33 16.49
C LEU A 14 18.81 14.99 17.76
N LYS A 15 18.45 16.01 18.56
CA LYS A 15 17.66 15.85 19.80
C LYS A 15 16.14 15.89 19.60
N GLY A 16 15.66 16.20 18.39
CA GLY A 16 14.24 16.33 18.05
C GLY A 16 13.76 15.29 17.04
N TRP A 17 12.54 15.49 16.56
CA TRP A 17 11.96 14.63 15.54
C TRP A 17 12.73 14.73 14.21
N PRO A 18 13.08 13.59 13.60
CA PRO A 18 13.71 13.59 12.28
C PRO A 18 12.82 14.28 11.23
N PRO A 19 13.37 15.15 10.37
CA PRO A 19 12.60 15.93 9.42
C PRO A 19 11.89 15.06 8.35
N GLY A 20 12.37 13.85 8.12
CA GLY A 20 11.77 12.88 7.18
C GLY A 20 10.44 12.29 7.66
N ILE A 21 10.22 12.20 8.97
CA ILE A 21 9.05 11.52 9.57
C ILE A 21 7.73 12.08 9.04
N LYS A 22 7.59 13.41 8.96
CA LYS A 22 6.34 14.04 8.48
C LYS A 22 5.95 13.61 7.06
N TYR A 23 6.92 13.38 6.19
CA TYR A 23 6.66 12.94 4.81
C TYR A 23 6.30 11.45 4.77
N ILE A 24 6.96 10.65 5.60
CA ILE A 24 6.66 9.21 5.72
C ILE A 24 5.25 9.02 6.27
N VAL A 25 4.91 9.70 7.36
CA VAL A 25 3.57 9.65 7.98
C VAL A 25 2.50 10.19 7.03
N GLY A 26 2.78 11.29 6.31
CA GLY A 26 1.86 11.83 5.31
C GLY A 26 1.57 10.84 4.18
N ASN A 27 2.60 10.20 3.63
CA ASN A 27 2.45 9.19 2.59
C ASN A 27 1.65 7.97 3.09
N GLU A 28 1.97 7.46 4.28
CA GLU A 28 1.24 6.35 4.90
C GLU A 28 -0.23 6.74 5.17
N GLY A 29 -0.49 7.95 5.67
CA GLY A 29 -1.84 8.45 5.91
C GLY A 29 -2.68 8.50 4.63
N CYS A 30 -2.13 8.99 3.53
CA CYS A 30 -2.81 9.03 2.23
C CYS A 30 -3.08 7.62 1.69
N GLU A 31 -2.10 6.71 1.80
CA GLU A 31 -2.26 5.31 1.39
C GLU A 31 -3.36 4.62 2.21
N ARG A 32 -3.33 4.75 3.54
CA ARG A 32 -4.37 4.17 4.41
C ARG A 32 -5.75 4.72 4.12
N PHE A 33 -5.86 6.03 3.93
CA PHE A 33 -7.14 6.67 3.62
C PHE A 33 -7.74 6.08 2.33
N SER A 34 -6.97 6.00 1.25
CA SER A 34 -7.45 5.46 -0.02
C SER A 34 -7.74 3.95 0.06
N TYR A 35 -6.89 3.18 0.76
CA TYR A 35 -7.08 1.75 0.96
C TYR A 35 -8.37 1.42 1.72
N TYR A 36 -8.60 2.07 2.86
CA TYR A 36 -9.82 1.83 3.65
C TYR A 36 -11.07 2.35 2.95
N GLY A 37 -10.98 3.50 2.27
CA GLY A 37 -12.07 4.03 1.46
C GLY A 37 -12.50 3.06 0.35
N MET A 38 -11.56 2.56 -0.42
CA MET A 38 -11.82 1.56 -1.46
C MET A 38 -12.36 0.25 -0.86
N ASN A 39 -11.74 -0.27 0.20
CA ASN A 39 -12.15 -1.53 0.83
C ASN A 39 -13.58 -1.46 1.42
N ALA A 40 -14.04 -0.28 1.86
CA ALA A 40 -15.38 -0.09 2.39
C ALA A 40 -16.48 -0.32 1.33
N ILE A 41 -16.21 0.01 0.07
CA ILE A 41 -17.16 -0.12 -1.04
C ILE A 41 -16.91 -1.35 -1.91
N LEU A 42 -15.75 -2.00 -1.80
CA LEU A 42 -15.30 -3.07 -2.70
C LEU A 42 -16.29 -4.23 -2.77
N TYR A 43 -16.80 -4.69 -1.63
CA TYR A 43 -17.74 -5.81 -1.60
C TYR A 43 -19.03 -5.48 -2.36
N ILE A 44 -19.61 -4.31 -2.11
CA ILE A 44 -20.86 -3.85 -2.76
C ILE A 44 -20.64 -3.70 -4.26
N TYR A 45 -19.50 -3.13 -4.67
CA TYR A 45 -19.12 -3.02 -6.06
C TYR A 45 -19.00 -4.39 -6.74
N CYS A 46 -18.34 -5.35 -6.09
CA CYS A 46 -18.21 -6.72 -6.62
C CYS A 46 -19.59 -7.40 -6.78
N VAL A 47 -20.48 -7.29 -5.77
CA VAL A 47 -21.84 -7.83 -5.86
C VAL A 47 -22.58 -7.24 -7.05
N SER A 48 -22.55 -5.92 -7.21
CA SER A 48 -23.19 -5.22 -8.33
C SER A 48 -22.62 -5.68 -9.69
N LEU A 49 -21.31 -5.83 -9.78
CA LEU A 49 -20.62 -6.26 -11.00
C LEU A 49 -20.99 -7.70 -11.38
N TYR A 50 -21.02 -8.64 -10.42
CA TYR A 50 -21.40 -10.01 -10.68
C TYR A 50 -22.90 -10.16 -10.98
N ALA A 51 -23.76 -9.36 -10.36
CA ALA A 51 -25.20 -9.35 -10.66
C ALA A 51 -25.49 -8.83 -12.08
N SER A 52 -24.67 -7.95 -12.65
CA SER A 52 -24.83 -7.49 -14.03
C SER A 52 -24.64 -8.58 -15.09
N GLU A 53 -23.95 -9.67 -14.75
CA GLU A 53 -23.75 -10.85 -15.59
C GLU A 53 -24.87 -11.91 -15.46
N SER A 54 -26.03 -11.50 -14.98
CA SER A 54 -27.20 -12.38 -14.84
C SER A 54 -27.03 -13.54 -13.85
N LEU A 55 -26.10 -13.42 -12.90
CA LEU A 55 -25.97 -14.36 -11.79
C LEU A 55 -27.10 -14.13 -10.79
N ASP A 56 -27.55 -15.21 -10.14
CA ASP A 56 -28.50 -15.07 -9.07
C ASP A 56 -27.88 -14.30 -7.87
N PRO A 57 -28.69 -13.70 -6.98
CA PRO A 57 -28.17 -12.89 -5.88
C PRO A 57 -27.23 -13.66 -4.93
N ILE A 58 -27.44 -14.95 -4.73
CA ILE A 58 -26.62 -15.79 -3.85
C ILE A 58 -25.25 -16.01 -4.51
N ALA A 59 -25.25 -16.43 -5.78
CA ALA A 59 -24.02 -16.63 -6.53
C ALA A 59 -23.18 -15.35 -6.65
N SER A 60 -23.83 -14.20 -6.88
CA SER A 60 -23.17 -12.89 -6.93
C SER A 60 -22.49 -12.53 -5.59
N ALA A 61 -23.15 -12.79 -4.47
CA ALA A 61 -22.60 -12.55 -3.14
C ALA A 61 -21.41 -13.48 -2.82
N ASP A 62 -21.50 -14.76 -3.22
CA ASP A 62 -20.43 -15.73 -3.00
C ASP A 62 -19.18 -15.40 -3.83
N MET A 63 -19.36 -15.01 -5.09
CA MET A 63 -18.26 -14.58 -5.96
C MET A 63 -17.61 -13.28 -5.44
N ALA A 64 -18.41 -12.31 -4.99
CA ALA A 64 -17.92 -11.09 -4.38
C ALA A 64 -17.10 -11.37 -3.10
N THR A 65 -17.59 -12.25 -2.25
CA THR A 65 -16.91 -12.70 -1.04
C THR A 65 -15.56 -13.33 -1.38
N SER A 66 -15.53 -14.24 -2.35
CA SER A 66 -14.31 -14.91 -2.81
C SER A 66 -13.28 -13.90 -3.35
N THR A 67 -13.72 -12.92 -4.15
CA THR A 67 -12.86 -11.86 -4.70
C THR A 67 -12.24 -11.01 -3.58
N VAL A 68 -13.06 -10.58 -2.62
CA VAL A 68 -12.57 -9.78 -1.47
C VAL A 68 -11.59 -10.57 -0.61
N HIS A 69 -11.85 -11.86 -0.37
CA HIS A 69 -10.94 -12.71 0.38
C HIS A 69 -9.61 -12.93 -0.36
N LEU A 70 -9.66 -13.16 -1.67
CA LEU A 70 -8.46 -13.31 -2.49
C LEU A 70 -7.61 -12.03 -2.47
N PHE A 71 -8.26 -10.87 -2.62
CA PHE A 71 -7.59 -9.57 -2.50
C PHE A 71 -6.90 -9.41 -1.14
N LYS A 72 -7.62 -9.65 -0.03
CA LYS A 72 -7.07 -9.56 1.33
C LYS A 72 -5.90 -10.53 1.52
N THR A 73 -6.02 -11.76 1.04
CA THR A 73 -4.94 -12.75 1.08
C THR A 73 -3.69 -12.21 0.37
N GLY A 74 -3.83 -11.59 -0.79
CA GLY A 74 -2.74 -10.91 -1.49
C GLY A 74 -2.10 -9.83 -0.64
N VAL A 75 -2.90 -8.91 -0.08
CA VAL A 75 -2.40 -7.82 0.79
C VAL A 75 -1.57 -8.33 1.97
N TYR A 76 -1.91 -9.50 2.52
CA TYR A 76 -1.16 -10.11 3.63
C TYR A 76 0.02 -10.99 3.19
N ALA A 77 0.02 -11.48 1.94
CA ALA A 77 1.13 -12.27 1.40
C ALA A 77 2.28 -11.40 0.88
N PHE A 78 1.97 -10.28 0.23
CA PHE A 78 2.96 -9.39 -0.39
C PHE A 78 3.94 -8.69 0.57
N PRO A 79 3.68 -8.46 1.86
CA PRO A 79 4.65 -7.88 2.79
C PRO A 79 5.98 -8.63 2.85
N MET A 80 5.94 -9.95 2.75
CA MET A 80 7.16 -10.76 2.74
C MET A 80 8.03 -10.46 1.51
N ILE A 81 7.40 -10.31 0.34
CA ILE A 81 8.09 -9.94 -0.90
C ILE A 81 8.64 -8.51 -0.81
N GLY A 82 7.82 -7.58 -0.30
CA GLY A 82 8.22 -6.18 -0.10
C GLY A 82 9.44 -6.03 0.80
N ALA A 83 9.48 -6.76 1.91
CA ALA A 83 10.62 -6.77 2.81
C ALA A 83 11.90 -7.29 2.13
N ILE A 84 11.83 -8.39 1.38
CA ILE A 84 12.97 -8.95 0.63
C ILE A 84 13.48 -7.94 -0.40
N VAL A 85 12.59 -7.28 -1.14
CA VAL A 85 12.95 -6.26 -2.13
C VAL A 85 13.62 -5.06 -1.47
N ALA A 86 13.10 -4.62 -0.32
CA ALA A 86 13.65 -3.49 0.42
C ALA A 86 15.05 -3.79 0.98
N ASP A 87 15.25 -5.00 1.52
CA ASP A 87 16.49 -5.35 2.22
C ASP A 87 17.60 -5.79 1.27
N ARG A 88 17.24 -6.45 0.15
CA ARG A 88 18.21 -7.08 -0.74
C ARG A 88 18.46 -6.34 -2.05
N LEU A 89 17.49 -5.57 -2.57
CA LEU A 89 17.55 -5.06 -3.94
C LEU A 89 17.58 -3.53 -4.03
N LEU A 90 16.61 -2.83 -3.48
CA LEU A 90 16.39 -1.41 -3.76
C LEU A 90 16.72 -0.47 -2.58
N GLY A 91 16.72 -0.99 -1.36
CA GLY A 91 16.71 -0.17 -0.14
C GLY A 91 15.32 0.37 0.19
N LYS A 92 15.09 0.69 1.47
CA LYS A 92 13.76 1.01 2.02
C LYS A 92 13.06 2.18 1.32
N TYR A 93 13.75 3.30 1.12
CA TYR A 93 13.17 4.49 0.50
C TYR A 93 12.69 4.24 -0.94
N LYS A 94 13.54 3.64 -1.78
CA LYS A 94 13.20 3.36 -3.18
C LYS A 94 12.07 2.35 -3.27
N THR A 95 12.05 1.36 -2.39
CA THR A 95 10.99 0.34 -2.33
C THR A 95 9.64 1.00 -2.01
N ILE A 96 9.57 1.89 -1.01
CA ILE A 96 8.35 2.64 -0.71
C ILE A 96 7.88 3.42 -1.95
N LEU A 97 8.79 4.15 -2.61
CA LEU A 97 8.45 4.94 -3.78
C LEU A 97 7.89 4.09 -4.94
N TRP A 98 8.56 2.99 -5.28
CA TRP A 98 8.12 2.10 -6.36
C TRP A 98 6.78 1.41 -6.06
N PHE A 99 6.61 0.89 -4.86
CA PHE A 99 5.34 0.26 -4.48
C PHE A 99 4.20 1.29 -4.35
N SER A 100 4.48 2.54 -4.00
CA SER A 100 3.49 3.62 -4.04
C SER A 100 3.02 3.91 -5.48
N TRP A 101 3.93 3.90 -6.48
CA TRP A 101 3.55 4.01 -7.88
C TRP A 101 2.69 2.83 -8.34
N VAL A 102 3.06 1.60 -7.99
CA VAL A 102 2.27 0.40 -8.31
C VAL A 102 0.88 0.49 -7.68
N TYR A 103 0.79 0.96 -6.44
CA TYR A 103 -0.46 1.20 -5.74
C TYR A 103 -1.36 2.22 -6.45
N CYS A 104 -0.81 3.36 -6.84
CA CYS A 104 -1.52 4.39 -7.59
C CYS A 104 -2.00 3.88 -8.96
N LEU A 105 -1.16 3.11 -9.67
CA LEU A 105 -1.54 2.47 -10.93
C LEU A 105 -2.71 1.50 -10.74
N GLY A 106 -2.75 0.76 -9.64
CA GLY A 106 -3.87 -0.13 -9.33
C GLY A 106 -5.19 0.62 -9.20
N HIS A 107 -5.21 1.75 -8.49
CA HIS A 107 -6.39 2.61 -8.39
C HIS A 107 -6.78 3.22 -9.74
N LEU A 108 -5.79 3.64 -10.54
CA LEU A 108 -6.04 4.16 -11.88
C LEU A 108 -6.69 3.12 -12.78
N VAL A 109 -6.17 1.86 -12.74
CA VAL A 109 -6.78 0.74 -13.51
C VAL A 109 -8.22 0.52 -13.08
N LEU A 110 -8.52 0.45 -11.77
CA LEU A 110 -9.90 0.30 -11.29
C LEU A 110 -10.82 1.41 -11.80
N SER A 111 -10.33 2.65 -11.80
CA SER A 111 -11.11 3.81 -12.26
C SER A 111 -11.36 3.81 -13.77
N LEU A 112 -10.37 3.40 -14.58
CA LEU A 112 -10.48 3.42 -16.04
C LEU A 112 -11.18 2.19 -16.62
N THR A 113 -11.26 1.10 -15.87
CA THR A 113 -11.84 -0.17 -16.33
C THR A 113 -13.08 -0.55 -15.54
N GLU A 114 -13.90 0.46 -15.18
CA GLU A 114 -15.16 0.24 -14.50
C GLU A 114 -16.05 -0.74 -15.28
N GLY A 115 -16.67 -1.68 -14.58
CA GLY A 115 -17.51 -2.73 -15.20
C GLY A 115 -16.74 -3.91 -15.81
N SER A 116 -15.39 -3.93 -15.76
CA SER A 116 -14.60 -5.02 -16.33
C SER A 116 -14.05 -5.94 -15.23
N PHE A 117 -14.31 -7.25 -15.34
CA PHE A 117 -13.73 -8.26 -14.44
C PHE A 117 -12.21 -8.34 -14.54
N LEU A 118 -11.67 -8.22 -15.76
CA LEU A 118 -10.23 -8.22 -15.96
C LEU A 118 -9.60 -6.99 -15.31
N GLY A 119 -10.22 -5.82 -15.49
CA GLY A 119 -9.79 -4.58 -14.85
C GLY A 119 -9.85 -4.63 -13.33
N LEU A 120 -10.93 -5.19 -12.77
CA LEU A 120 -11.05 -5.45 -11.34
C LEU A 120 -9.90 -6.34 -10.83
N GLY A 121 -9.65 -7.47 -11.48
CA GLY A 121 -8.60 -8.41 -11.10
C GLY A 121 -7.20 -7.79 -11.13
N ILE A 122 -6.84 -7.12 -12.23
CA ILE A 122 -5.55 -6.45 -12.38
C ILE A 122 -5.40 -5.30 -11.37
N GLY A 123 -6.42 -4.46 -11.24
CA GLY A 123 -6.40 -3.33 -10.31
C GLY A 123 -6.22 -3.77 -8.86
N LEU A 124 -6.98 -4.77 -8.40
CA LEU A 124 -6.86 -5.33 -7.06
C LEU A 124 -5.50 -6.01 -6.82
N ALA A 125 -4.95 -6.71 -7.82
CA ALA A 125 -3.62 -7.31 -7.72
C ALA A 125 -2.52 -6.25 -7.56
N LEU A 126 -2.57 -5.16 -8.32
CA LEU A 126 -1.63 -4.04 -8.20
C LEU A 126 -1.75 -3.33 -6.86
N ILE A 127 -2.98 -3.10 -6.37
CA ILE A 127 -3.22 -2.50 -5.05
C ILE A 127 -2.70 -3.41 -3.94
N ALA A 128 -2.96 -4.71 -4.01
CA ALA A 128 -2.48 -5.68 -3.02
C ALA A 128 -0.96 -5.73 -2.99
N MET A 129 -0.31 -5.72 -4.14
CA MET A 129 1.15 -5.67 -4.27
C MET A 129 1.72 -4.37 -3.69
N GLY A 130 1.14 -3.23 -4.07
CA GLY A 130 1.58 -1.91 -3.60
C GLY A 130 1.42 -1.76 -2.09
N ALA A 131 0.20 -1.91 -1.56
CA ALA A 131 -0.09 -1.78 -0.13
C ALA A 131 0.68 -2.79 0.72
N GLY A 132 0.76 -4.05 0.27
CA GLY A 132 1.52 -5.09 0.95
C GLY A 132 3.01 -4.80 1.00
N GLY A 133 3.60 -4.32 -0.10
CA GLY A 133 5.03 -4.00 -0.17
C GLY A 133 5.43 -2.76 0.64
N ILE A 134 4.55 -1.77 0.75
CA ILE A 134 4.81 -0.53 1.51
C ILE A 134 4.81 -0.79 3.01
N LYS A 135 3.84 -1.52 3.53
CA LYS A 135 3.55 -1.66 4.96
C LYS A 135 4.75 -2.04 5.85
N PRO A 136 5.51 -3.12 5.57
CA PRO A 136 6.67 -3.47 6.39
C PRO A 136 7.83 -2.47 6.22
N THR A 137 7.98 -1.95 5.00
CA THR A 137 9.10 -1.08 4.63
C THR A 137 8.98 0.31 5.26
N VAL A 138 7.75 0.85 5.38
CA VAL A 138 7.50 2.14 6.05
C VAL A 138 7.87 2.05 7.52
N SER A 139 7.40 1.04 8.25
CA SER A 139 7.73 0.87 9.67
C SER A 139 9.23 0.76 9.93
N ALA A 140 9.93 -0.02 9.09
CA ALA A 140 11.38 -0.14 9.16
C ALA A 140 12.10 1.17 8.80
N ASN A 141 11.60 1.92 7.80
CA ASN A 141 12.18 3.20 7.39
C ASN A 141 11.98 4.29 8.44
N VAL A 142 10.86 4.27 9.18
CA VAL A 142 10.65 5.16 10.34
C VAL A 142 11.69 4.89 11.40
N GLY A 143 11.91 3.62 11.77
CA GLY A 143 12.92 3.25 12.76
C GLY A 143 14.32 3.72 12.38
N ASP A 144 14.69 3.64 11.10
CA ASP A 144 15.99 4.07 10.59
C ASP A 144 16.21 5.61 10.62
N GLN A 145 15.16 6.39 10.82
CA GLN A 145 15.27 7.86 10.95
C GLN A 145 15.76 8.29 12.34
N PHE A 146 15.62 7.43 13.36
CA PHE A 146 15.99 7.76 14.73
C PHE A 146 17.42 7.35 15.04
N GLY A 147 18.18 8.28 15.66
CA GLY A 147 19.53 8.07 16.17
C GLY A 147 19.56 7.76 17.66
N ARG A 148 20.76 7.64 18.24
CA ARG A 148 20.93 7.35 19.66
C ARG A 148 20.40 8.44 20.60
N SER A 149 20.38 9.70 20.15
CA SER A 149 19.98 10.85 20.96
C SER A 149 18.49 11.12 20.99
N ASN A 150 17.71 10.53 20.07
CA ASN A 150 16.28 10.79 19.91
C ASN A 150 15.42 9.54 19.76
N TRP A 151 15.96 8.38 20.03
CA TRP A 151 15.23 7.10 19.86
C TRP A 151 14.11 6.90 20.89
N ASN A 152 14.07 7.69 21.95
CA ASN A 152 13.04 7.66 23.00
C ASN A 152 11.79 8.51 22.65
N LEU A 153 11.78 9.18 21.49
CA LEU A 153 10.64 9.97 21.01
C LEU A 153 9.62 9.11 20.28
#